data_99144390487379c6b1ead53025239a57
#
_entry.id   99144390487379c6b1ead53025239a57
#
_cell.length_a   1.000
_cell.length_b   1.000
_cell.length_c   1.000
_cell.angle_alpha   90.00
_cell.angle_beta   90.00
_cell.angle_gamma   90.00
#
_symmetry.space_group_name_H-M   'P 1'
#
loop_
_entity.id
_entity.type
_entity.pdbx_description
1 polymer ?
#
loop_
_entity_poly.entity_id
_entity_poly.type
_entity_poly.pdbx_seq_one_letter_code
_entity_poly.pdbx_strand_id
1 'polypeptide(L)'
;MAWLLPAHTAEAAAHFLRRVVLPLYRRAGWRRRRVLTDGGPEFKGAFDEACRALGLRHTRTKPRHAWTNGFVERLQGTILQEHWRVAFRRRYFTSRTALQRSLEAFMQSYNHARPHQGYRVRGRTPAALFWGAAHA
;
A
#
# COMPACT_ATOMS: atom_id res chain seq x y z
N MET A 1 -3.59 2.62 2.24
CA MET A 1 -2.43 3.20 2.95
C MET A 1 -1.28 3.31 1.98
N ALA A 2 -0.57 4.43 1.99
CA ALA A 2 0.67 4.64 1.24
C ALA A 2 1.69 5.30 2.16
N TRP A 3 2.96 5.01 1.97
CA TRP A 3 4.04 5.52 2.80
C TRP A 3 5.29 5.78 1.96
N LEU A 4 5.96 6.90 2.23
CA LEU A 4 7.24 7.25 1.62
C LEU A 4 8.37 6.58 2.38
N LEU A 5 8.98 5.58 1.78
CA LEU A 5 10.14 4.91 2.38
C LEU A 5 11.39 5.81 2.31
N PRO A 6 12.30 5.71 3.28
CA PRO A 6 13.54 6.48 3.28
C PRO A 6 14.51 6.05 2.17
N ALA A 7 14.41 4.79 1.76
CA ALA A 7 15.24 4.20 0.71
C ALA A 7 14.49 3.06 0.02
N HIS A 8 14.90 2.72 -1.19
CA HIS A 8 14.37 1.61 -1.98
C HIS A 8 15.19 0.34 -1.67
N THR A 9 15.08 -0.15 -0.43
CA THR A 9 15.84 -1.30 0.07
C THR A 9 14.95 -2.35 0.71
N ALA A 10 15.45 -3.58 0.80
CA ALA A 10 14.73 -4.70 1.41
C ALA A 10 14.46 -4.49 2.91
N GLU A 11 15.38 -3.84 3.62
CA GLU A 11 15.24 -3.48 5.03
C GLU A 11 14.12 -2.46 5.23
N ALA A 12 14.04 -1.42 4.37
CA ALA A 12 12.99 -0.42 4.43
C ALA A 12 11.62 -1.04 4.13
N ALA A 13 11.54 -1.93 3.15
CA ALA A 13 10.31 -2.68 2.84
C ALA A 13 9.90 -3.61 3.99
N ALA A 14 10.85 -4.32 4.59
CA ALA A 14 10.61 -5.18 5.74
C ALA A 14 10.16 -4.38 6.98
N HIS A 15 10.76 -3.20 7.21
CA HIS A 15 10.34 -2.30 8.27
C HIS A 15 8.90 -1.82 8.06
N PHE A 16 8.56 -1.40 6.86
CA PHE A 16 7.19 -0.99 6.51
C PHE A 16 6.18 -2.13 6.75
N LEU A 17 6.50 -3.35 6.33
CA LEU A 17 5.66 -4.52 6.57
C LEU A 17 5.39 -4.70 8.08
N ARG A 18 6.45 -4.69 8.91
CA ARG A 18 6.36 -4.95 10.36
C ARG A 18 5.65 -3.84 11.12
N ARG A 19 5.98 -2.58 10.83
CA ARG A 19 5.56 -1.42 11.62
C ARG A 19 4.24 -0.81 11.18
N VAL A 20 3.86 -1.00 9.92
CA VAL A 20 2.71 -0.32 9.34
C VAL A 20 1.65 -1.33 8.87
N VAL A 21 2.02 -2.22 7.96
CA VAL A 21 1.05 -3.12 7.31
C VAL A 21 0.46 -4.10 8.34
N LEU A 22 1.31 -4.81 9.07
CA LEU A 22 0.83 -5.84 9.99
C LEU A 22 -0.02 -5.31 11.14
N PRO A 23 0.34 -4.20 11.82
CA PRO A 23 -0.52 -3.63 12.85
C PRO A 23 -1.89 -3.21 12.32
N LEU A 24 -1.94 -2.63 11.10
CA LEU A 24 -3.19 -2.24 10.47
C LEU A 24 -4.11 -3.45 10.24
N TYR A 25 -3.57 -4.53 9.66
CA TYR A 25 -4.34 -5.75 9.41
C TYR A 25 -4.77 -6.44 10.71
N ARG A 26 -3.96 -6.36 11.77
CA ARG A 26 -4.36 -6.83 13.12
C ARG A 26 -5.57 -6.08 13.64
N ARG A 27 -5.49 -4.74 13.62
CA ARG A 27 -6.58 -3.88 14.08
C ARG A 27 -7.88 -4.12 13.32
N ALA A 28 -7.79 -4.43 12.04
CA ALA A 28 -8.93 -4.74 11.19
C ALA A 28 -9.42 -6.20 11.34
N GLY A 29 -8.81 -7.04 12.16
CA GLY A 29 -9.21 -8.43 12.36
C GLY A 29 -8.87 -9.39 11.22
N TRP A 30 -8.10 -8.93 10.21
CA TRP A 30 -7.75 -9.76 9.07
C TRP A 30 -6.73 -10.85 9.41
N ARG A 31 -7.01 -12.07 8.98
CA ARG A 31 -6.02 -13.17 9.02
C ARG A 31 -5.03 -12.99 7.86
N ARG A 32 -3.74 -12.94 8.16
CA ARG A 32 -2.65 -12.73 7.21
C ARG A 32 -1.95 -14.05 6.95
N ARG A 33 -1.95 -14.50 5.71
CA ARG A 33 -1.29 -15.75 5.31
C ARG A 33 -0.24 -15.54 4.23
N ARG A 34 -0.42 -14.51 3.40
CA ARG A 34 0.41 -14.32 2.21
C ARG A 34 0.68 -12.84 1.98
N VAL A 35 1.89 -12.54 1.52
CA VAL A 35 2.27 -11.26 0.92
C VAL A 35 2.58 -11.53 -0.54
N LEU A 36 2.01 -10.71 -1.42
CA LEU A 36 2.26 -10.74 -2.85
C LEU A 36 3.01 -9.47 -3.23
N THR A 37 4.14 -9.63 -3.92
CA THR A 37 4.96 -8.52 -4.44
C THR A 37 5.30 -8.79 -5.91
N ASP A 38 5.88 -7.80 -6.57
CA ASP A 38 6.59 -8.02 -7.81
C ASP A 38 7.99 -8.61 -7.57
N GLY A 39 8.82 -8.66 -8.62
CA GLY A 39 10.19 -9.19 -8.55
C GLY A 39 11.25 -8.18 -8.13
N GLY A 40 10.87 -7.01 -7.61
CA GLY A 40 11.78 -5.93 -7.24
C GLY A 40 12.86 -6.36 -6.24
N PRO A 41 14.06 -5.76 -6.28
CA PRO A 41 15.17 -6.10 -5.39
C PRO A 41 14.83 -5.83 -3.92
N GLU A 42 13.96 -4.84 -3.63
CA GLU A 42 13.47 -4.51 -2.30
C GLU A 42 12.60 -5.60 -1.65
N PHE A 43 12.20 -6.61 -2.43
CA PHE A 43 11.42 -7.75 -1.94
C PHE A 43 12.21 -9.05 -1.90
N LYS A 44 13.56 -8.94 -1.84
CA LYS A 44 14.49 -10.08 -1.71
C LYS A 44 15.20 -10.02 -0.36
N GLY A 45 16.01 -11.06 -0.05
CA GLY A 45 16.87 -11.08 1.12
C GLY A 45 16.15 -10.75 2.43
N ALA A 46 16.45 -9.61 3.03
CA ALA A 46 15.90 -9.18 4.33
C ALA A 46 14.37 -9.12 4.36
N PHE A 47 13.72 -8.86 3.23
CA PHE A 47 12.26 -8.91 3.15
C PHE A 47 11.72 -10.35 3.20
N ASP A 48 12.36 -11.31 2.51
CA ASP A 48 12.01 -12.73 2.59
C ASP A 48 12.18 -13.27 4.01
N GLU A 49 13.29 -12.92 4.66
CA GLU A 49 13.56 -13.28 6.06
C GLU A 49 12.51 -12.71 7.00
N ALA A 50 12.13 -11.45 6.80
CA ALA A 50 11.06 -10.83 7.56
C ALA A 50 9.73 -11.55 7.39
N CYS A 51 9.35 -11.91 6.17
CA CYS A 51 8.12 -12.67 5.90
C CYS A 51 8.16 -14.03 6.61
N ARG A 52 9.30 -14.75 6.53
CA ARG A 52 9.49 -16.05 7.19
C ARG A 52 9.36 -15.94 8.70
N ALA A 53 10.05 -14.98 9.32
CA ALA A 53 9.99 -14.72 10.76
C ALA A 53 8.60 -14.35 11.27
N LEU A 54 7.75 -13.78 10.39
CA LEU A 54 6.38 -13.40 10.69
C LEU A 54 5.33 -14.48 10.35
N GLY A 55 5.79 -15.67 9.90
CA GLY A 55 4.91 -16.75 9.47
C GLY A 55 4.10 -16.42 8.21
N LEU A 56 4.58 -15.54 7.37
CA LEU A 56 3.92 -15.11 6.14
C LEU A 56 4.50 -15.83 4.92
N ARG A 57 3.64 -16.37 4.07
CA ARG A 57 4.08 -16.87 2.76
C ARG A 57 4.35 -15.69 1.84
N HIS A 58 5.58 -15.52 1.41
CA HIS A 58 5.91 -14.55 0.37
C HIS A 58 5.77 -15.19 -1.02
N THR A 59 5.04 -14.51 -1.90
CA THR A 59 4.85 -14.93 -3.31
C THR A 59 5.20 -13.74 -4.20
N ARG A 60 6.00 -13.98 -5.22
CA ARG A 60 6.34 -12.98 -6.24
C ARG A 60 5.50 -13.22 -7.49
N THR A 61 5.03 -12.15 -8.10
CA THR A 61 4.39 -12.23 -9.42
C THR A 61 5.42 -12.60 -10.48
N LYS A 62 5.02 -13.42 -11.44
CA LYS A 62 5.89 -13.73 -12.58
C LYS A 62 6.03 -12.48 -13.46
N PRO A 63 7.19 -12.25 -14.09
CA PRO A 63 7.35 -11.23 -15.12
C PRO A 63 6.24 -11.36 -16.18
N ARG A 64 5.71 -10.25 -16.66
CA ARG A 64 4.63 -10.18 -17.67
C ARG A 64 3.23 -10.62 -17.22
N HIS A 65 2.98 -10.91 -15.96
CA HIS A 65 1.63 -11.10 -15.42
C HIS A 65 1.08 -9.80 -14.79
N ALA A 66 1.02 -8.73 -15.58
CA ALA A 66 0.59 -7.39 -15.16
C ALA A 66 -0.80 -7.36 -14.49
N TRP A 67 -1.71 -8.25 -14.85
CA TRP A 67 -3.05 -8.31 -14.27
C TRP A 67 -3.08 -8.65 -12.76
N THR A 68 -2.06 -9.34 -12.23
CA THR A 68 -1.97 -9.64 -10.80
C THR A 68 -1.57 -8.44 -9.96
N ASN A 69 -0.95 -7.43 -10.57
CA ASN A 69 -0.50 -6.19 -9.92
C ASN A 69 -1.34 -4.96 -10.30
N GLY A 70 -2.32 -5.14 -11.18
CA GLY A 70 -3.09 -4.03 -11.77
C GLY A 70 -3.82 -3.14 -10.76
N PHE A 71 -4.17 -3.65 -9.57
CA PHE A 71 -4.75 -2.81 -8.52
C PHE A 71 -3.73 -1.86 -7.90
N VAL A 72 -2.50 -2.32 -7.67
CA VAL A 72 -1.41 -1.50 -7.11
C VAL A 72 -0.97 -0.47 -8.14
N GLU A 73 -0.77 -0.88 -9.39
CA GLU A 73 -0.41 0.01 -10.51
C GLU A 73 -1.47 1.11 -10.70
N ARG A 74 -2.75 0.77 -10.66
CA ARG A 74 -3.84 1.74 -10.75
C ARG A 74 -3.82 2.72 -9.58
N LEU A 75 -3.60 2.26 -8.35
CA LEU A 75 -3.49 3.13 -7.19
C LEU A 75 -2.28 4.05 -7.31
N GLN A 76 -1.12 3.54 -7.73
CA GLN A 76 0.08 4.35 -7.97
C GLN A 76 -0.15 5.40 -9.05
N GLY A 77 -0.79 5.02 -10.17
CA GLY A 77 -1.21 5.95 -11.20
C GLY A 77 -2.14 7.05 -10.68
N THR A 78 -3.13 6.70 -9.87
CA THR A 78 -4.03 7.65 -9.23
C THR A 78 -3.27 8.62 -8.31
N ILE A 79 -2.37 8.12 -7.46
CA ILE A 79 -1.55 8.96 -6.58
C ILE A 79 -0.68 9.91 -7.41
N LEU A 80 -0.06 9.43 -8.48
CA LEU A 80 0.76 10.25 -9.35
C LEU A 80 -0.05 11.37 -10.03
N GLN A 81 -1.19 11.04 -10.63
CA GLN A 81 -1.98 11.98 -11.44
C GLN A 81 -2.78 12.97 -10.57
N GLU A 82 -3.46 12.45 -9.56
CA GLU A 82 -4.41 13.24 -8.79
C GLU A 82 -3.79 13.91 -7.55
N HIS A 83 -2.65 13.41 -7.08
CA HIS A 83 -1.97 13.98 -5.92
C HIS A 83 -0.64 14.64 -6.28
N TRP A 84 0.38 13.88 -6.70
CA TRP A 84 1.73 14.44 -6.87
C TRP A 84 1.82 15.52 -7.94
N ARG A 85 1.22 15.32 -9.09
CA ARG A 85 1.22 16.32 -10.16
C ARG A 85 0.53 17.62 -9.74
N VAL A 86 -0.48 17.55 -8.91
CA VAL A 86 -1.18 18.72 -8.38
C VAL A 86 -0.40 19.36 -7.23
N ALA A 87 0.07 18.55 -6.29
CA ALA A 87 0.79 19.02 -5.11
C ALA A 87 2.09 19.75 -5.47
N PHE A 88 2.89 19.19 -6.37
CA PHE A 88 4.16 19.80 -6.81
C PHE A 88 3.98 21.07 -7.66
N ARG A 89 2.85 21.29 -8.26
CA ARG A 89 2.54 22.56 -8.93
C ARG A 89 2.13 23.68 -7.96
N ARG A 90 1.58 23.31 -6.80
CA ARG A 90 1.01 24.25 -5.83
C ARG A 90 1.92 24.55 -4.66
N ARG A 91 2.84 23.65 -4.33
CA ARG A 91 3.67 23.72 -3.11
C ARG A 91 5.07 23.20 -3.37
N TYR A 92 6.03 23.88 -2.74
CA TYR A 92 7.40 23.37 -2.61
C TYR A 92 7.51 22.60 -1.28
N PHE A 93 7.98 21.36 -1.34
CA PHE A 93 8.16 20.53 -0.15
C PHE A 93 9.63 20.54 0.26
N THR A 94 9.89 20.93 1.50
CA THR A 94 11.23 21.04 2.08
C THR A 94 11.64 19.81 2.91
N SER A 95 10.72 18.90 3.15
CA SER A 95 11.01 17.71 3.96
C SER A 95 10.17 16.50 3.56
N ARG A 96 10.72 15.31 3.81
CA ARG A 96 10.00 14.04 3.63
C ARG A 96 8.74 13.97 4.51
N THR A 97 8.79 14.53 5.71
CA THR A 97 7.63 14.58 6.61
C THR A 97 6.48 15.38 6.01
N ALA A 98 6.79 16.52 5.37
CA ALA A 98 5.77 17.32 4.69
C ALA A 98 5.16 16.56 3.49
N LEU A 99 5.98 15.86 2.70
CA LEU A 99 5.52 14.98 1.63
C LEU A 99 4.62 13.85 2.18
N GLN A 100 5.04 13.19 3.25
CA GLN A 100 4.27 12.11 3.86
C GLN A 100 2.91 12.60 4.35
N ARG A 101 2.84 13.74 5.05
CA ARG A 101 1.57 14.33 5.51
C ARG A 101 0.63 14.66 4.33
N SER A 102 1.18 15.19 3.25
CA SER A 102 0.41 15.50 2.03
C SER A 102 -0.17 14.22 1.40
N LEU A 103 0.62 13.15 1.33
CA LEU A 103 0.17 11.84 0.85
C LEU A 103 -0.89 11.23 1.77
N GLU A 104 -0.72 11.34 3.09
CA GLU A 104 -1.69 10.83 4.07
C GLU A 104 -3.04 11.52 3.94
N ALA A 105 -3.06 12.84 3.80
CA ALA A 105 -4.30 13.61 3.60
C ALA A 105 -5.02 13.17 2.32
N PHE A 106 -4.30 12.99 1.22
CA PHE A 106 -4.85 12.45 -0.02
C PHE A 106 -5.41 11.04 0.18
N MET A 107 -4.64 10.14 0.80
CA MET A 107 -5.06 8.76 1.03
C MET A 107 -6.23 8.65 2.00
N GLN A 108 -6.36 9.58 2.96
CA GLN A 108 -7.51 9.67 3.84
C GLN A 108 -8.78 9.96 3.02
N SER A 109 -8.75 10.97 2.18
CA SER A 109 -9.86 11.28 1.28
C SER A 109 -10.18 10.13 0.32
N TYR A 110 -9.15 9.56 -0.32
CA TYR A 110 -9.30 8.42 -1.24
C TYR A 110 -9.95 7.20 -0.59
N ASN A 111 -9.55 6.86 0.63
CA ASN A 111 -10.04 5.66 1.30
C ASN A 111 -11.40 5.84 1.98
N HIS A 112 -11.72 7.03 2.47
CA HIS A 112 -12.91 7.25 3.31
C HIS A 112 -14.02 8.03 2.63
N ALA A 113 -13.69 8.91 1.67
CA ALA A 113 -14.67 9.78 1.03
C ALA A 113 -14.97 9.42 -0.44
N ARG A 114 -14.09 8.66 -1.11
CA ARG A 114 -14.25 8.33 -2.52
C ARG A 114 -14.91 6.96 -2.71
N PRO A 115 -16.15 6.89 -3.21
CA PRO A 115 -16.78 5.62 -3.59
C PRO A 115 -16.13 5.07 -4.87
N HIS A 116 -16.01 3.75 -4.97
CA HIS A 116 -15.42 3.06 -6.12
C HIS A 116 -16.43 2.12 -6.77
N GLN A 117 -16.50 2.12 -8.10
CA GLN A 117 -17.40 1.27 -8.88
C GLN A 117 -16.77 -0.08 -9.29
N GLY A 118 -15.54 -0.36 -8.85
CA GLY A 118 -14.85 -1.59 -9.20
C GLY A 118 -15.57 -2.84 -8.72
N TYR A 119 -15.25 -3.97 -9.37
CA TYR A 119 -15.74 -5.29 -8.99
C TYR A 119 -15.50 -5.53 -7.48
N ARG A 120 -16.48 -5.97 -6.75
CA ARG A 120 -16.53 -6.15 -5.30
C ARG A 120 -16.66 -4.88 -4.45
N VAL A 121 -16.35 -3.70 -4.97
CA VAL A 121 -16.49 -2.44 -4.19
C VAL A 121 -17.92 -1.92 -4.25
N ARG A 122 -18.54 -1.94 -5.42
CA ARG A 122 -19.97 -1.65 -5.64
C ARG A 122 -20.42 -0.34 -4.99
N GLY A 123 -19.72 0.75 -5.28
CA GLY A 123 -20.06 2.08 -4.75
C GLY A 123 -19.62 2.34 -3.30
N ARG A 124 -18.99 1.38 -2.64
CA ARG A 124 -18.44 1.59 -1.28
C ARG A 124 -17.06 2.24 -1.34
N THR A 125 -16.63 2.78 -0.22
CA THR A 125 -15.25 3.26 -0.06
C THR A 125 -14.29 2.10 0.26
N PRO A 126 -13.00 2.20 -0.07
CA PRO A 126 -12.01 1.19 0.32
C PRO A 126 -11.97 0.92 1.82
N ALA A 127 -12.13 1.96 2.65
CA ALA A 127 -12.16 1.84 4.09
C ALA A 127 -13.38 1.05 4.57
N ALA A 128 -14.56 1.32 4.03
CA ALA A 128 -15.77 0.58 4.39
C ALA A 128 -15.63 -0.92 4.12
N LEU A 129 -14.98 -1.30 3.01
CA LEU A 129 -14.68 -2.69 2.72
C LEU A 129 -13.64 -3.29 3.66
N PHE A 130 -12.55 -2.56 3.88
CA PHE A 130 -11.44 -3.05 4.68
C PHE A 130 -11.81 -3.30 6.13
N TRP A 131 -12.55 -2.36 6.75
CA TRP A 131 -12.99 -2.48 8.13
C TRP A 131 -14.26 -3.34 8.31
N GLY A 132 -15.17 -3.35 7.32
CA GLY A 132 -16.42 -4.10 7.41
C GLY A 132 -16.27 -5.61 7.16
N ALA A 133 -15.32 -6.03 6.35
CA ALA A 133 -15.18 -7.45 5.98
C ALA A 133 -14.51 -8.32 7.07
N ALA A 134 -13.92 -7.71 8.11
CA ALA A 134 -13.34 -8.45 9.24
C ALA A 134 -14.41 -8.96 10.23
N HIS A 135 -15.63 -8.48 10.10
CA HIS A 135 -16.78 -8.81 10.97
C HIS A 135 -17.90 -9.57 10.24
N ALA A 136 -17.66 -9.98 8.98
CA ALA A 136 -18.63 -10.72 8.16
C ALA A 136 -18.30 -12.25 8.11
#